data_a64c079627501c1002fb4a611fb80a4a
#
_entry.id   a64c079627501c1002fb4a611fb80a4a
#
_cell.length_a   1.000
_cell.length_b   1.000
_cell.length_c   1.000
_cell.angle_alpha   90.00
_cell.angle_beta   90.00
_cell.angle_gamma   90.00
#
_symmetry.space_group_name_H-M   'P 1'
#
loop_
_entity.id
_entity.type
_entity.pdbx_description
1 polymer ?
#
loop_
_entity_poly.entity_id
_entity_poly.type
_entity_poly.pdbx_seq_one_letter_code
_entity_poly.pdbx_strand_id
1 'polypeptide(L)'
;MSKINPLVKPTNKFDNERLAGGSGAFAAKQSNIELLKRVTLANLLWENNAYCDGESVAEEIKRLIPLCNAKDVYDLALNARLMQKLRHTPLFIAAEMCKYEEHKFFVKALLPQIITRADMLTDFLAIYWKEGRCPISNQAKQGLVEAFHNFNAYKFAKYDRDAAIKLRDVMFLIHPKPRNDEETKLFKMIAERTLPTPETWETMLSTGKDKKETWTKLITEDKIGGLAFLRNLRNMREASVDKKVIKYGFETLKSSMLTPMNFLQAMKMNPEFSRYIEDAMLSSYSHLPKLPGKTLLILDASGSMDYEISSKSRITRYDAACAMAILAANQCEDIELVVTAGNDGARKHASERIEYPSKGFDLINQINEVRGEVGCGGIFTRQCLEWCREKFPTTEFDRIIVFSDSQDCDFFNKRTPNPFGKHNYICDISAEKRGVNYKGIWTAEISGFSEYFLTFIAALEGIENTFDE
;
A
#
# COMPACT_ATOMS: atom_id res chain seq x y z
N MET A 1 4.31 -1.28 21.17
CA MET A 1 4.93 -1.20 19.81
C MET A 1 5.18 -2.60 19.31
N SER A 2 4.55 -3.01 18.21
CA SER A 2 4.79 -4.31 17.59
C SER A 2 6.18 -4.32 16.96
N LYS A 3 7.05 -5.26 17.37
CA LYS A 3 8.34 -5.51 16.70
C LYS A 3 8.07 -6.19 15.36
N ILE A 4 7.85 -5.38 14.34
CA ILE A 4 7.41 -5.87 13.02
C ILE A 4 8.47 -6.73 12.32
N ASN A 5 9.75 -6.52 12.58
CA ASN A 5 10.84 -7.40 12.14
C ASN A 5 11.96 -7.41 13.17
N PRO A 6 12.03 -8.41 14.07
CA PRO A 6 13.18 -8.52 14.97
C PRO A 6 14.45 -8.76 14.16
N LEU A 7 15.53 -8.12 14.58
CA LEU A 7 16.88 -8.41 14.07
C LEU A 7 17.16 -9.91 14.18
N VAL A 8 17.30 -10.58 13.07
CA VAL A 8 17.56 -12.01 13.03
C VAL A 8 19.01 -12.23 12.64
N LYS A 9 19.72 -13.02 13.45
CA LYS A 9 21.11 -13.39 13.15
C LYS A 9 21.25 -14.05 11.77
N PRO A 10 22.30 -13.77 11.01
CA PRO A 10 22.50 -14.35 9.70
C PRO A 10 22.50 -15.88 9.74
N THR A 11 21.68 -16.51 8.92
CA THR A 11 21.76 -17.96 8.71
C THR A 11 22.05 -18.19 7.24
N ASN A 12 23.20 -18.81 6.91
CA ASN A 12 23.64 -19.13 5.56
C ASN A 12 22.86 -20.30 4.91
N LYS A 13 21.64 -20.55 5.33
CA LYS A 13 20.81 -21.62 4.75
C LYS A 13 19.93 -21.06 3.65
N PHE A 14 20.30 -21.32 2.43
CA PHE A 14 19.48 -21.02 1.25
C PHE A 14 18.43 -22.12 1.05
N ASP A 15 17.23 -21.72 0.66
CA ASP A 15 16.29 -22.66 0.09
C ASP A 15 16.75 -23.04 -1.34
N ASN A 16 16.52 -24.29 -1.75
CA ASN A 16 16.82 -24.72 -3.13
C ASN A 16 15.75 -24.21 -4.12
N GLU A 17 14.75 -23.51 -3.64
CA GLU A 17 13.68 -22.97 -4.43
C GLU A 17 14.14 -21.74 -5.22
N ARG A 18 13.77 -21.68 -6.51
CA ARG A 18 14.11 -20.53 -7.37
C ARG A 18 12.96 -19.53 -7.38
N LEU A 19 13.31 -18.26 -7.63
CA LEU A 19 12.34 -17.21 -7.88
C LEU A 19 11.59 -17.47 -9.18
N ALA A 20 10.32 -17.06 -9.25
CA ALA A 20 9.48 -17.22 -10.43
C ALA A 20 9.88 -16.31 -11.61
N GLY A 21 10.65 -15.26 -11.35
CA GLY A 21 11.12 -14.34 -12.39
C GLY A 21 12.30 -14.88 -13.21
N GLY A 22 12.69 -14.14 -14.23
CA GLY A 22 13.79 -14.48 -15.14
C GLY A 22 15.19 -14.39 -14.55
N SER A 23 15.35 -13.95 -13.30
CA SER A 23 16.66 -13.76 -12.64
C SER A 23 17.46 -15.06 -12.48
N GLY A 24 16.78 -16.21 -12.36
CA GLY A 24 17.38 -17.49 -12.02
C GLY A 24 17.94 -17.57 -10.59
N ALA A 25 17.67 -16.57 -9.76
CA ALA A 25 18.12 -16.50 -8.38
C ALA A 25 17.40 -17.51 -7.49
N PHE A 26 17.98 -17.78 -6.30
CA PHE A 26 17.34 -18.60 -5.28
C PHE A 26 16.55 -17.76 -4.30
N ALA A 27 15.41 -18.29 -3.85
CA ALA A 27 14.64 -17.66 -2.77
C ALA A 27 15.39 -17.75 -1.43
N ALA A 28 15.36 -16.71 -0.64
CA ALA A 28 15.86 -16.74 0.73
C ALA A 28 14.82 -17.35 1.66
N LYS A 29 15.28 -18.16 2.61
CA LYS A 29 14.40 -18.80 3.59
C LYS A 29 13.77 -17.75 4.53
N GLN A 30 12.47 -17.76 4.64
CA GLN A 30 11.69 -16.87 5.51
C GLN A 30 10.95 -17.67 6.58
N SER A 31 10.66 -17.03 7.73
CA SER A 31 9.69 -17.56 8.67
C SER A 31 8.27 -17.42 8.12
N ASN A 32 7.33 -18.22 8.63
CA ASN A 32 5.95 -18.17 8.17
C ASN A 32 5.33 -16.79 8.30
N ILE A 33 5.62 -16.05 9.38
CA ILE A 33 5.09 -14.69 9.56
C ILE A 33 5.75 -13.68 8.62
N GLU A 34 7.03 -13.80 8.31
CA GLU A 34 7.69 -12.94 7.31
C GLU A 34 7.09 -13.16 5.93
N LEU A 35 6.88 -14.42 5.56
CA LEU A 35 6.24 -14.78 4.30
C LEU A 35 4.79 -14.29 4.25
N LEU A 36 4.01 -14.48 5.33
CA LEU A 36 2.63 -13.99 5.42
C LEU A 36 2.56 -12.48 5.27
N LYS A 37 3.46 -11.71 5.92
CA LYS A 37 3.56 -10.25 5.77
C LYS A 37 3.81 -9.86 4.31
N ARG A 38 4.79 -10.50 3.65
CA ARG A 38 5.12 -10.23 2.26
C ARG A 38 3.91 -10.49 1.34
N VAL A 39 3.34 -11.67 1.39
CA VAL A 39 2.19 -12.05 0.56
C VAL A 39 1.00 -11.11 0.80
N THR A 40 0.78 -10.69 2.05
CA THR A 40 -0.33 -9.80 2.44
C THR A 40 -0.13 -8.36 1.98
N LEU A 41 1.07 -7.79 2.15
CA LEU A 41 1.28 -6.35 2.02
C LEU A 41 1.74 -5.92 0.63
N ALA A 42 2.41 -6.79 -0.09
CA ALA A 42 2.94 -6.47 -1.41
C ALA A 42 2.06 -6.95 -2.57
N ASN A 43 0.87 -7.51 -2.28
CA ASN A 43 -0.09 -7.94 -3.29
C ASN A 43 -1.48 -7.34 -3.06
N LEU A 44 -2.26 -7.30 -4.13
CA LEU A 44 -3.69 -7.06 -4.08
C LEU A 44 -4.43 -8.39 -4.16
N LEU A 45 -5.25 -8.68 -3.15
CA LEU A 45 -5.98 -9.94 -3.03
C LEU A 45 -6.87 -10.18 -4.25
N TRP A 46 -6.78 -11.39 -4.82
CA TRP A 46 -7.49 -11.84 -6.04
C TRP A 46 -7.14 -11.04 -7.29
N GLU A 47 -6.03 -10.34 -7.31
CA GLU A 47 -5.51 -9.72 -8.51
C GLU A 47 -4.22 -10.41 -8.95
N ASN A 48 -4.13 -10.71 -10.25
CA ASN A 48 -2.94 -11.31 -10.81
C ASN A 48 -1.80 -10.30 -10.86
N ASN A 49 -0.60 -10.74 -10.57
CA ASN A 49 0.62 -10.00 -10.83
C ASN A 49 1.53 -10.78 -11.80
N ALA A 50 2.73 -10.26 -12.09
CA ALA A 50 3.63 -10.87 -13.04
C ALA A 50 4.19 -12.24 -12.59
N TYR A 51 4.13 -12.56 -11.29
CA TYR A 51 4.78 -13.75 -10.72
C TYR A 51 3.79 -14.79 -10.20
N CYS A 52 2.60 -14.38 -9.79
CA CYS A 52 1.57 -15.29 -9.30
C CYS A 52 0.18 -14.78 -9.61
N ASP A 53 -0.78 -15.68 -9.71
CA ASP A 53 -2.18 -15.35 -9.83
C ASP A 53 -2.80 -15.01 -8.47
N GLY A 54 -3.91 -14.28 -8.50
CA GLY A 54 -4.57 -13.79 -7.28
C GLY A 54 -5.18 -14.90 -6.41
N GLU A 55 -5.50 -16.07 -6.96
CA GLU A 55 -5.97 -17.22 -6.17
C GLU A 55 -4.79 -17.85 -5.44
N SER A 56 -3.62 -17.98 -6.06
CA SER A 56 -2.39 -18.45 -5.40
C SER A 56 -2.00 -17.58 -4.21
N VAL A 57 -2.17 -16.24 -4.31
CA VAL A 57 -1.98 -15.31 -3.18
C VAL A 57 -2.93 -15.64 -2.03
N ALA A 58 -4.21 -15.86 -2.33
CA ALA A 58 -5.20 -16.19 -1.31
C ALA A 58 -4.92 -17.56 -0.65
N GLU A 59 -4.56 -18.57 -1.44
CA GLU A 59 -4.22 -19.90 -0.91
C GLU A 59 -2.97 -19.86 -0.02
N GLU A 60 -1.97 -19.06 -0.38
CA GLU A 60 -0.77 -18.92 0.45
C GLU A 60 -1.07 -18.21 1.78
N ILE A 61 -1.93 -17.19 1.79
CA ILE A 61 -2.41 -16.56 3.04
C ILE A 61 -3.14 -17.59 3.91
N LYS A 62 -4.06 -18.40 3.34
CA LYS A 62 -4.75 -19.47 4.07
C LYS A 62 -3.79 -20.48 4.68
N ARG A 63 -2.80 -20.91 3.90
CA ARG A 63 -1.79 -21.88 4.34
C ARG A 63 -0.97 -21.39 5.51
N LEU A 64 -0.61 -20.10 5.50
CA LEU A 64 0.31 -19.51 6.47
C LEU A 64 -0.33 -19.09 7.78
N ILE A 65 -1.60 -18.66 7.78
CA ILE A 65 -2.27 -18.18 9.00
C ILE A 65 -2.17 -19.18 10.16
N PRO A 66 -2.53 -20.47 10.01
CA PRO A 66 -2.46 -21.42 11.12
C PRO A 66 -1.04 -21.73 11.60
N LEU A 67 -0.01 -21.37 10.82
CA LEU A 67 1.39 -21.59 11.15
C LEU A 67 2.04 -20.39 11.86
N CYS A 68 1.27 -19.31 12.07
CA CYS A 68 1.72 -18.07 12.68
C CYS A 68 1.07 -17.86 14.05
N ASN A 69 1.71 -17.08 14.91
CA ASN A 69 1.10 -16.67 16.17
C ASN A 69 -0.13 -15.79 15.90
N ALA A 70 -1.23 -16.06 16.61
CA ALA A 70 -2.51 -15.37 16.38
C ALA A 70 -2.44 -13.85 16.62
N LYS A 71 -1.63 -13.39 17.57
CA LYS A 71 -1.42 -11.96 17.81
C LYS A 71 -0.66 -11.30 16.66
N ASP A 72 0.34 -11.96 16.09
CA ASP A 72 1.09 -11.43 14.95
C ASP A 72 0.19 -11.31 13.70
N VAL A 73 -0.73 -12.28 13.50
CA VAL A 73 -1.71 -12.24 12.41
C VAL A 73 -2.72 -11.11 12.61
N TYR A 74 -3.18 -10.90 13.85
CA TYR A 74 -4.04 -9.78 14.21
C TYR A 74 -3.37 -8.43 13.91
N ASP A 75 -2.12 -8.25 14.36
CA ASP A 75 -1.36 -7.03 14.14
C ASP A 75 -1.09 -6.78 12.64
N LEU A 76 -0.85 -7.84 11.88
CA LEU A 76 -0.70 -7.76 10.44
C LEU A 76 -1.99 -7.29 9.76
N ALA A 77 -3.16 -7.82 10.16
CA ALA A 77 -4.43 -7.40 9.59
C ALA A 77 -4.74 -5.92 9.89
N LEU A 78 -4.42 -5.45 11.10
CA LEU A 78 -4.52 -4.03 11.46
C LEU A 78 -3.59 -3.16 10.62
N ASN A 79 -2.31 -3.56 10.49
CA ASN A 79 -1.34 -2.85 9.67
C ASN A 79 -1.80 -2.77 8.21
N ALA A 80 -2.22 -3.89 7.64
CA ALA A 80 -2.71 -3.97 6.28
C ALA A 80 -3.88 -3.01 6.02
N ARG A 81 -4.78 -2.82 7.00
CA ARG A 81 -5.92 -1.90 6.87
C ARG A 81 -5.54 -0.45 7.13
N LEU A 82 -4.92 -0.18 8.27
CA LEU A 82 -4.77 1.19 8.79
C LEU A 82 -3.56 1.89 8.17
N MET A 83 -2.45 1.16 7.97
CA MET A 83 -1.22 1.72 7.44
C MET A 83 -1.11 1.54 5.92
N GLN A 84 -1.34 0.32 5.41
CA GLN A 84 -1.25 0.03 3.99
C GLN A 84 -2.55 0.32 3.21
N LYS A 85 -3.62 0.72 3.90
CA LYS A 85 -4.93 1.11 3.33
C LYS A 85 -5.60 0.02 2.47
N LEU A 86 -5.17 -1.24 2.63
CA LEU A 86 -5.75 -2.39 1.91
C LEU A 86 -7.19 -2.63 2.36
N ARG A 87 -8.07 -2.99 1.42
CA ARG A 87 -9.50 -3.15 1.71
C ARG A 87 -9.90 -4.59 1.99
N HIS A 88 -9.60 -5.50 1.08
CA HIS A 88 -10.13 -6.86 1.12
C HIS A 88 -9.21 -7.83 1.89
N THR A 89 -7.91 -7.67 1.80
CA THR A 89 -6.94 -8.56 2.44
C THR A 89 -7.11 -8.63 3.97
N PRO A 90 -7.30 -7.52 4.72
CA PRO A 90 -7.56 -7.61 6.17
C PRO A 90 -8.86 -8.33 6.50
N LEU A 91 -9.92 -8.16 5.66
CA LEU A 91 -11.19 -8.88 5.85
C LEU A 91 -11.03 -10.37 5.59
N PHE A 92 -10.22 -10.73 4.58
CA PHE A 92 -9.91 -12.12 4.26
C PHE A 92 -9.12 -12.78 5.40
N ILE A 93 -8.10 -12.12 5.93
CA ILE A 93 -7.35 -12.60 7.11
C ILE A 93 -8.31 -12.83 8.28
N ALA A 94 -9.20 -11.87 8.59
CA ALA A 94 -10.16 -12.00 9.67
C ALA A 94 -11.13 -13.17 9.45
N ALA A 95 -11.57 -13.43 8.21
CA ALA A 95 -12.41 -14.56 7.86
C ALA A 95 -11.67 -15.90 8.05
N GLU A 96 -10.40 -15.97 7.62
CA GLU A 96 -9.57 -17.15 7.81
C GLU A 96 -9.27 -17.42 9.29
N MET A 97 -8.99 -16.37 10.09
CA MET A 97 -8.78 -16.48 11.54
C MET A 97 -9.98 -17.13 12.25
N CYS A 98 -11.20 -17.00 11.73
CA CYS A 98 -12.39 -17.65 12.30
C CYS A 98 -12.34 -19.18 12.26
N LYS A 99 -11.53 -19.76 11.38
CA LYS A 99 -11.41 -21.22 11.19
C LYS A 99 -10.53 -21.88 12.25
N TYR A 100 -9.72 -21.13 13.00
CA TYR A 100 -8.72 -21.65 13.92
C TYR A 100 -8.98 -21.19 15.36
N GLU A 101 -8.95 -22.14 16.30
CA GLU A 101 -9.32 -21.92 17.70
C GLU A 101 -8.54 -20.79 18.37
N GLU A 102 -7.21 -20.76 18.19
CA GLU A 102 -6.34 -19.76 18.79
C GLU A 102 -6.49 -18.38 18.18
N HIS A 103 -6.86 -18.29 16.89
CA HIS A 103 -6.98 -17.05 16.14
C HIS A 103 -8.34 -16.37 16.30
N LYS A 104 -9.41 -17.17 16.39
CA LYS A 104 -10.79 -16.65 16.39
C LYS A 104 -11.09 -15.68 17.53
N PHE A 105 -10.39 -15.79 18.67
CA PHE A 105 -10.59 -14.90 19.82
C PHE A 105 -10.27 -13.44 19.49
N PHE A 106 -9.34 -13.22 18.58
CA PHE A 106 -8.94 -11.87 18.14
C PHE A 106 -9.93 -11.22 17.17
N VAL A 107 -10.77 -12.01 16.49
CA VAL A 107 -11.66 -11.53 15.42
C VAL A 107 -12.70 -10.54 15.94
N LYS A 108 -13.23 -10.73 17.15
CA LYS A 108 -14.16 -9.78 17.78
C LYS A 108 -13.58 -8.38 17.90
N ALA A 109 -12.32 -8.28 18.34
CA ALA A 109 -11.63 -6.99 18.50
C ALA A 109 -11.11 -6.43 17.17
N LEU A 110 -10.81 -7.29 16.19
CA LEU A 110 -10.27 -6.94 14.90
C LEU A 110 -11.29 -6.26 13.99
N LEU A 111 -12.46 -6.88 13.82
CA LEU A 111 -13.47 -6.45 12.83
C LEU A 111 -13.89 -4.98 12.97
N PRO A 112 -14.21 -4.43 14.18
CA PRO A 112 -14.62 -3.03 14.29
C PRO A 112 -13.50 -2.05 13.95
N GLN A 113 -12.23 -2.46 13.98
CA GLN A 113 -11.09 -1.62 13.65
C GLN A 113 -10.78 -1.65 12.14
N ILE A 114 -10.94 -2.79 11.48
CA ILE A 114 -10.64 -2.91 10.04
C ILE A 114 -11.84 -2.57 9.15
N ILE A 115 -13.08 -2.67 9.64
CA ILE A 115 -14.30 -2.29 8.92
C ILE A 115 -14.54 -0.80 9.11
N THR A 116 -13.94 0.01 8.25
CA THR A 116 -13.99 1.47 8.30
C THR A 116 -15.04 2.09 7.37
N ARG A 117 -15.73 1.26 6.56
CA ARG A 117 -16.80 1.65 5.64
C ARG A 117 -17.96 0.65 5.75
N ALA A 118 -19.20 1.11 5.60
CA ALA A 118 -20.38 0.26 5.79
C ALA A 118 -20.44 -0.90 4.75
N ASP A 119 -19.98 -0.70 3.51
CA ASP A 119 -19.94 -1.77 2.51
C ASP A 119 -18.94 -2.90 2.85
N MET A 120 -17.96 -2.64 3.72
CA MET A 120 -17.05 -3.70 4.17
C MET A 120 -17.73 -4.73 5.09
N LEU A 121 -18.89 -4.41 5.66
CA LEU A 121 -19.73 -5.38 6.38
C LEU A 121 -20.23 -6.48 5.43
N THR A 122 -20.72 -6.06 4.25
CA THR A 122 -21.18 -6.99 3.21
C THR A 122 -20.01 -7.70 2.53
N ASP A 123 -18.90 -6.99 2.28
CA ASP A 123 -17.67 -7.57 1.74
C ASP A 123 -17.14 -8.69 2.65
N PHE A 124 -17.14 -8.47 3.98
CA PHE A 124 -16.69 -9.50 4.92
C PHE A 124 -17.51 -10.79 4.79
N LEU A 125 -18.84 -10.69 4.73
CA LEU A 125 -19.70 -11.87 4.58
C LEU A 125 -19.53 -12.52 3.20
N ALA A 126 -19.35 -11.74 2.14
CA ALA A 126 -19.07 -12.27 0.81
C ALA A 126 -17.76 -13.07 0.80
N ILE A 127 -16.73 -12.57 1.47
CA ILE A 127 -15.44 -13.25 1.63
C ILE A 127 -15.59 -14.49 2.52
N TYR A 128 -16.26 -14.36 3.66
CA TYR A 128 -16.46 -15.44 4.62
C TYR A 128 -17.19 -16.64 4.01
N TRP A 129 -18.08 -16.39 3.04
CA TRP A 129 -18.87 -17.41 2.35
C TRP A 129 -18.38 -17.73 0.92
N LYS A 130 -17.18 -17.29 0.55
CA LYS A 130 -16.67 -17.55 -0.81
C LYS A 130 -16.62 -19.04 -1.16
N GLU A 131 -16.30 -19.89 -0.19
CA GLU A 131 -16.22 -21.34 -0.35
C GLU A 131 -17.57 -22.07 -0.06
N GLY A 132 -18.62 -21.33 0.19
CA GLY A 132 -19.95 -21.84 0.51
C GLY A 132 -20.52 -21.22 1.78
N ARG A 133 -21.85 -21.18 1.85
CA ARG A 133 -22.55 -20.57 2.98
C ARG A 133 -22.43 -21.47 4.22
N CYS A 134 -21.90 -20.93 5.30
CA CYS A 134 -21.74 -21.60 6.60
C CYS A 134 -22.21 -20.68 7.74
N PRO A 135 -22.47 -21.22 8.95
CA PRO A 135 -22.79 -20.42 10.11
C PRO A 135 -21.69 -19.41 10.44
N ILE A 136 -22.06 -18.18 10.81
CA ILE A 136 -21.11 -17.15 11.23
C ILE A 136 -20.63 -17.50 12.64
N SER A 137 -19.33 -17.54 12.85
CA SER A 137 -18.75 -17.77 14.16
C SER A 137 -19.18 -16.70 15.17
N ASN A 138 -19.33 -17.06 16.43
CA ASN A 138 -19.80 -16.12 17.46
C ASN A 138 -18.88 -14.91 17.59
N GLN A 139 -17.56 -15.09 17.46
CA GLN A 139 -16.58 -13.99 17.52
C GLN A 139 -16.73 -13.03 16.33
N ALA A 140 -16.92 -13.57 15.13
CA ALA A 140 -17.20 -12.75 13.95
C ALA A 140 -18.53 -11.99 14.10
N LYS A 141 -19.58 -12.67 14.60
CA LYS A 141 -20.89 -12.04 14.83
C LYS A 141 -20.78 -10.86 15.80
N GLN A 142 -20.11 -11.05 16.93
CA GLN A 142 -19.90 -9.99 17.91
C GLN A 142 -19.06 -8.82 17.34
N GLY A 143 -17.98 -9.12 16.61
CA GLY A 143 -17.16 -8.10 15.96
C GLY A 143 -17.91 -7.31 14.89
N LEU A 144 -18.77 -7.98 14.10
CA LEU A 144 -19.66 -7.33 13.14
C LEU A 144 -20.71 -6.43 13.82
N VAL A 145 -21.26 -6.84 14.97
CA VAL A 145 -22.19 -6.00 15.77
C VAL A 145 -21.50 -4.72 16.18
N GLU A 146 -20.31 -4.80 16.77
CA GLU A 146 -19.55 -3.61 17.15
C GLU A 146 -19.20 -2.72 15.94
N ALA A 147 -18.77 -3.32 14.82
CA ALA A 147 -18.50 -2.60 13.59
C ALA A 147 -19.75 -1.90 13.01
N PHE A 148 -20.92 -2.52 13.13
CA PHE A 148 -22.19 -1.96 12.64
C PHE A 148 -22.55 -0.65 13.33
N HIS A 149 -22.28 -0.54 14.62
CA HIS A 149 -22.51 0.68 15.40
C HIS A 149 -21.58 1.87 15.03
N ASN A 150 -20.52 1.64 14.26
CA ASN A 150 -19.61 2.71 13.85
C ASN A 150 -20.18 3.59 12.71
N PHE A 151 -21.38 3.28 12.19
CA PHE A 151 -21.91 3.93 11.01
C PHE A 151 -23.23 4.64 11.28
N ASN A 152 -23.35 5.86 10.82
CA ASN A 152 -24.58 6.66 10.83
C ASN A 152 -25.43 6.45 9.56
N ALA A 153 -26.61 7.07 9.52
CA ALA A 153 -27.55 6.95 8.40
C ALA A 153 -26.91 7.33 7.05
N TYR A 154 -26.12 8.39 6.99
CA TYR A 154 -25.44 8.81 5.76
C TYR A 154 -24.44 7.76 5.27
N LYS A 155 -23.62 7.21 6.19
CA LYS A 155 -22.63 6.17 5.84
C LYS A 155 -23.31 4.89 5.35
N PHE A 156 -24.42 4.48 5.97
CA PHE A 156 -25.19 3.34 5.48
C PHE A 156 -25.81 3.63 4.12
N ALA A 157 -26.53 4.75 3.97
CA ALA A 157 -27.19 5.14 2.73
C ALA A 157 -26.20 5.21 1.54
N LYS A 158 -25.00 5.76 1.78
CA LYS A 158 -23.95 5.86 0.77
C LYS A 158 -23.51 4.51 0.20
N TYR A 159 -23.59 3.45 1.00
CA TYR A 159 -23.08 2.13 0.66
C TYR A 159 -24.18 1.05 0.58
N ASP A 160 -25.46 1.42 0.75
CA ASP A 160 -26.59 0.50 0.57
C ASP A 160 -26.83 0.27 -0.93
N ARG A 161 -26.19 -0.76 -1.46
CA ARG A 161 -26.29 -1.13 -2.86
C ARG A 161 -27.16 -2.36 -3.03
N ASP A 162 -27.75 -2.50 -4.22
CA ASP A 162 -28.44 -3.72 -4.61
C ASP A 162 -27.39 -4.78 -5.03
N ALA A 163 -26.91 -5.52 -4.06
CA ALA A 163 -25.90 -6.58 -4.19
C ALA A 163 -26.44 -7.90 -3.68
N ALA A 164 -25.73 -8.99 -3.92
CA ALA A 164 -26.10 -10.34 -3.46
C ALA A 164 -26.27 -10.43 -1.93
N ILE A 165 -25.46 -9.67 -1.18
CA ILE A 165 -25.59 -9.48 0.27
C ILE A 165 -25.84 -8.00 0.51
N LYS A 166 -26.96 -7.66 1.13
CA LYS A 166 -27.36 -6.27 1.42
C LYS A 166 -27.05 -5.93 2.87
N LEU A 167 -26.96 -4.65 3.20
CA LEU A 167 -26.74 -4.19 4.58
C LEU A 167 -27.83 -4.67 5.54
N ARG A 168 -29.10 -4.69 5.08
CA ARG A 168 -30.20 -5.27 5.87
C ARG A 168 -30.01 -6.76 6.16
N ASP A 169 -29.43 -7.52 5.22
CA ASP A 169 -29.20 -8.95 5.42
C ASP A 169 -28.14 -9.17 6.50
N VAL A 170 -27.07 -8.35 6.48
CA VAL A 170 -26.08 -8.32 7.57
C VAL A 170 -26.75 -8.04 8.89
N MET A 171 -27.58 -7.00 8.99
CA MET A 171 -28.30 -6.62 10.21
C MET A 171 -29.16 -7.76 10.74
N PHE A 172 -29.93 -8.46 9.86
CA PHE A 172 -30.74 -9.60 10.26
C PHE A 172 -29.94 -10.84 10.65
N LEU A 173 -28.70 -10.98 10.19
CA LEU A 173 -27.83 -12.10 10.57
C LEU A 173 -27.14 -11.88 11.92
N ILE A 174 -26.73 -10.65 12.20
CA ILE A 174 -25.97 -10.34 13.40
C ILE A 174 -26.85 -9.90 14.58
N HIS A 175 -28.08 -9.41 14.32
CA HIS A 175 -29.04 -8.92 15.30
C HIS A 175 -28.47 -7.85 16.26
N PRO A 176 -27.97 -6.69 15.75
CA PRO A 176 -27.45 -5.65 16.60
C PRO A 176 -28.60 -5.06 17.43
N LYS A 177 -28.38 -4.85 18.74
CA LYS A 177 -29.34 -4.17 19.59
C LYS A 177 -29.08 -2.67 19.53
N PRO A 178 -30.11 -1.83 19.21
CA PRO A 178 -29.93 -0.39 19.21
C PRO A 178 -29.55 0.11 20.62
N ARG A 179 -28.63 1.05 20.69
CA ARG A 179 -28.09 1.62 21.93
C ARG A 179 -28.90 2.84 22.39
N ASN A 180 -29.66 3.44 21.48
CA ASN A 180 -30.48 4.63 21.72
C ASN A 180 -31.62 4.74 20.68
N ASP A 181 -32.47 5.76 20.84
CA ASP A 181 -33.63 6.02 19.95
C ASP A 181 -33.23 6.36 18.51
N GLU A 182 -32.06 7.00 18.32
CA GLU A 182 -31.53 7.33 16.97
C GLU A 182 -31.16 6.05 16.24
N GLU A 183 -30.44 5.13 16.89
CA GLU A 183 -30.10 3.82 16.31
C GLU A 183 -31.37 2.99 16.08
N THR A 184 -32.39 3.08 16.97
CA THR A 184 -33.64 2.37 16.75
C THR A 184 -34.32 2.84 15.45
N LYS A 185 -34.38 4.16 15.22
CA LYS A 185 -34.91 4.74 13.97
C LYS A 185 -34.04 4.32 12.76
N LEU A 186 -32.71 4.38 12.90
CA LEU A 186 -31.78 4.00 11.85
C LEU A 186 -31.95 2.53 11.46
N PHE A 187 -31.99 1.62 12.42
CA PHE A 187 -32.13 0.19 12.15
C PHE A 187 -33.49 -0.13 11.49
N LYS A 188 -34.56 0.61 11.88
CA LYS A 188 -35.83 0.50 11.19
C LYS A 188 -35.70 0.94 9.73
N MET A 189 -35.10 2.10 9.45
CA MET A 189 -34.87 2.56 8.06
C MET A 189 -34.07 1.55 7.23
N ILE A 190 -33.05 0.90 7.81
CA ILE A 190 -32.26 -0.15 7.12
C ILE A 190 -33.15 -1.37 6.84
N ALA A 191 -33.94 -1.83 7.82
CA ALA A 191 -34.83 -2.97 7.68
C ALA A 191 -35.89 -2.73 6.59
N GLU A 192 -36.49 -1.55 6.55
CA GLU A 192 -37.52 -1.14 5.60
C GLU A 192 -36.97 -0.65 4.26
N ARG A 193 -35.64 -0.48 4.14
CA ARG A 193 -34.98 0.10 2.96
C ARG A 193 -35.48 1.50 2.63
N THR A 194 -35.68 2.30 3.65
CA THR A 194 -36.14 3.68 3.57
C THR A 194 -35.06 4.71 3.91
N LEU A 195 -33.78 4.30 3.84
CA LEU A 195 -32.66 5.22 4.00
C LEU A 195 -32.76 6.32 2.94
N PRO A 196 -32.56 7.60 3.31
CA PRO A 196 -32.60 8.71 2.35
C PRO A 196 -31.50 8.55 1.32
N THR A 197 -31.79 8.91 0.06
CA THR A 197 -30.77 8.93 -0.99
C THR A 197 -29.64 9.89 -0.60
N PRO A 198 -28.38 9.43 -0.44
CA PRO A 198 -27.30 10.27 0.01
C PRO A 198 -26.89 11.26 -1.08
N GLU A 199 -26.60 12.50 -0.73
CA GLU A 199 -25.98 13.45 -1.65
C GLU A 199 -24.50 13.08 -1.86
N THR A 200 -24.26 12.17 -2.79
CA THR A 200 -22.90 11.81 -3.25
C THR A 200 -22.65 12.43 -4.62
N TRP A 201 -21.38 12.49 -5.03
CA TRP A 201 -21.05 12.99 -6.37
C TRP A 201 -21.72 12.15 -7.47
N GLU A 202 -21.84 10.84 -7.28
CA GLU A 202 -22.52 9.94 -8.21
C GLU A 202 -24.01 10.28 -8.35
N THR A 203 -24.72 10.42 -7.23
CA THR A 203 -26.15 10.70 -7.23
C THR A 203 -26.44 12.11 -7.76
N MET A 204 -25.66 13.11 -7.37
CA MET A 204 -25.85 14.49 -7.80
C MET A 204 -25.62 14.66 -9.30
N LEU A 205 -24.60 13.97 -9.87
CA LEU A 205 -24.35 14.03 -11.32
C LEU A 205 -25.36 13.25 -12.15
N SER A 206 -26.03 12.26 -11.57
CA SER A 206 -27.04 11.46 -12.29
C SER A 206 -28.42 12.17 -12.37
N THR A 207 -28.62 13.27 -11.65
CA THR A 207 -29.92 13.99 -11.63
C THR A 207 -30.18 14.87 -12.84
N GLY A 208 -29.31 14.91 -13.86
CA GLY A 208 -29.46 15.74 -15.05
C GLY A 208 -29.23 17.23 -14.83
N LYS A 209 -28.77 17.65 -13.66
CA LYS A 209 -28.39 19.04 -13.35
C LYS A 209 -27.13 19.45 -14.12
N ASP A 210 -26.89 20.76 -14.22
CA ASP A 210 -25.67 21.28 -14.82
C ASP A 210 -24.42 20.71 -14.12
N LYS A 211 -23.54 20.11 -14.94
CA LYS A 211 -22.37 19.41 -14.41
C LYS A 211 -21.36 20.37 -13.78
N LYS A 212 -21.20 21.57 -14.35
CA LYS A 212 -20.29 22.60 -13.83
C LYS A 212 -20.73 23.07 -12.44
N GLU A 213 -22.02 23.41 -12.30
CA GLU A 213 -22.59 23.82 -11.04
C GLU A 213 -22.52 22.70 -9.99
N THR A 214 -22.81 21.47 -10.41
CA THR A 214 -22.75 20.29 -9.54
C THR A 214 -21.34 20.04 -9.00
N TRP A 215 -20.33 20.04 -9.86
CA TRP A 215 -18.94 19.91 -9.42
C TRP A 215 -18.49 21.06 -8.53
N THR A 216 -18.85 22.30 -8.89
CA THR A 216 -18.54 23.48 -8.06
C THR A 216 -19.11 23.33 -6.67
N LYS A 217 -20.38 22.95 -6.56
CA LYS A 217 -21.05 22.72 -5.26
C LYS A 217 -20.37 21.61 -4.45
N LEU A 218 -20.08 20.47 -5.08
CA LEU A 218 -19.41 19.33 -4.42
C LEU A 218 -18.06 19.70 -3.82
N ILE A 219 -17.30 20.54 -4.50
CA ILE A 219 -15.99 21.00 -4.05
C ILE A 219 -16.14 22.05 -2.95
N THR A 220 -16.94 23.08 -3.17
CA THR A 220 -17.06 24.22 -2.23
C THR A 220 -17.77 23.87 -0.93
N GLU A 221 -18.69 22.88 -0.95
CA GLU A 221 -19.39 22.37 0.24
C GLU A 221 -18.67 21.16 0.88
N ASP A 222 -17.45 20.84 0.45
CA ASP A 222 -16.65 19.72 0.96
C ASP A 222 -17.38 18.36 0.95
N LYS A 223 -18.21 18.13 -0.09
CA LYS A 223 -19.01 16.92 -0.30
C LYS A 223 -18.34 15.84 -1.15
N ILE A 224 -17.10 16.10 -1.64
CA ILE A 224 -16.32 15.15 -2.43
C ILE A 224 -15.14 14.60 -1.63
N GLY A 225 -14.93 13.28 -1.65
CA GLY A 225 -13.75 12.67 -1.04
C GLY A 225 -12.52 12.81 -1.94
N GLY A 226 -11.31 12.84 -1.33
CA GLY A 226 -10.07 13.10 -2.05
C GLY A 226 -9.81 12.17 -3.24
N LEU A 227 -10.05 10.86 -3.11
CA LEU A 227 -9.88 9.92 -4.23
C LEU A 227 -10.87 10.20 -5.37
N ALA A 228 -12.12 10.55 -5.03
CA ALA A 228 -13.12 10.91 -6.03
C ALA A 228 -12.74 12.22 -6.73
N PHE A 229 -12.24 13.21 -5.99
CA PHE A 229 -11.74 14.46 -6.56
C PHE A 229 -10.61 14.20 -7.57
N LEU A 230 -9.55 13.50 -7.17
CA LEU A 230 -8.41 13.20 -8.06
C LEU A 230 -8.83 12.41 -9.32
N ARG A 231 -9.72 11.42 -9.17
CA ARG A 231 -10.20 10.61 -10.29
C ARG A 231 -11.11 11.35 -11.27
N ASN A 232 -11.74 12.42 -10.83
CA ASN A 232 -12.69 13.17 -11.64
C ASN A 232 -12.15 14.51 -12.18
N LEU A 233 -10.87 14.81 -12.02
CA LEU A 233 -10.25 16.03 -12.55
C LEU A 233 -10.54 16.22 -14.05
N ARG A 234 -10.44 15.16 -14.85
CA ARG A 234 -10.79 15.19 -16.26
C ARG A 234 -12.27 15.57 -16.49
N ASN A 235 -13.19 14.95 -15.73
CA ASN A 235 -14.63 15.25 -15.86
C ASN A 235 -14.95 16.68 -15.43
N MET A 236 -14.27 17.22 -14.42
CA MET A 236 -14.39 18.61 -14.00
C MET A 236 -13.90 19.57 -15.09
N ARG A 237 -12.78 19.26 -15.73
CA ARG A 237 -12.26 20.02 -16.86
C ARG A 237 -13.24 20.00 -18.04
N GLU A 238 -13.74 18.83 -18.44
CA GLU A 238 -14.71 18.67 -19.52
C GLU A 238 -16.01 19.41 -19.23
N ALA A 239 -16.42 19.52 -17.97
CA ALA A 239 -17.55 20.32 -17.51
C ALA A 239 -17.23 21.82 -17.38
N SER A 240 -16.03 22.25 -17.74
CA SER A 240 -15.59 23.65 -17.65
C SER A 240 -15.72 24.28 -16.25
N VAL A 241 -15.40 23.49 -15.21
CA VAL A 241 -15.32 23.98 -13.83
C VAL A 241 -14.21 25.03 -13.73
N ASP A 242 -14.49 26.12 -13.00
CA ASP A 242 -13.51 27.20 -12.84
C ASP A 242 -12.20 26.67 -12.21
N LYS A 243 -11.07 27.06 -12.78
CA LYS A 243 -9.75 26.68 -12.28
C LYS A 243 -9.54 27.07 -10.81
N LYS A 244 -10.14 28.19 -10.36
CA LYS A 244 -10.08 28.63 -8.95
C LYS A 244 -10.77 27.64 -8.03
N VAL A 245 -11.90 27.07 -8.46
CA VAL A 245 -12.65 26.04 -7.70
C VAL A 245 -11.84 24.74 -7.64
N ILE A 246 -11.24 24.32 -8.75
CA ILE A 246 -10.38 23.14 -8.76
C ILE A 246 -9.16 23.35 -7.87
N LYS A 247 -8.52 24.52 -7.91
CA LYS A 247 -7.43 24.89 -6.99
C LYS A 247 -7.84 24.78 -5.54
N TYR A 248 -9.00 25.37 -5.18
CA TYR A 248 -9.56 25.26 -3.83
C TYR A 248 -9.78 23.78 -3.41
N GLY A 249 -10.23 22.93 -4.34
CA GLY A 249 -10.38 21.49 -4.09
C GLY A 249 -9.06 20.77 -3.78
N PHE A 250 -7.94 21.23 -4.33
CA PHE A 250 -6.60 20.75 -3.95
C PHE A 250 -6.17 21.25 -2.56
N GLU A 251 -6.45 22.52 -2.24
CA GLU A 251 -6.12 23.13 -0.95
C GLU A 251 -6.89 22.49 0.22
N THR A 252 -8.10 21.99 -0.04
CA THR A 252 -8.98 21.34 0.95
C THR A 252 -9.02 19.81 0.81
N LEU A 253 -8.03 19.20 0.14
CA LEU A 253 -8.05 17.78 -0.22
C LEU A 253 -8.08 16.85 0.99
N LYS A 254 -9.07 15.98 1.08
CA LYS A 254 -9.15 14.91 2.08
C LYS A 254 -8.19 13.77 1.73
N SER A 255 -6.98 13.84 2.23
CA SER A 255 -5.87 12.95 1.83
C SER A 255 -5.68 11.70 2.68
N SER A 256 -6.34 11.56 3.83
CA SER A 256 -6.10 10.49 4.82
C SER A 256 -6.12 9.06 4.26
N MET A 257 -6.90 8.82 3.20
CA MET A 257 -6.99 7.50 2.54
C MET A 257 -6.30 7.47 1.18
N LEU A 258 -5.60 8.53 0.78
CA LEU A 258 -4.83 8.57 -0.45
C LEU A 258 -3.47 7.90 -0.24
N THR A 259 -2.98 7.27 -1.30
CA THR A 259 -1.61 6.74 -1.37
C THR A 259 -0.81 7.58 -2.38
N PRO A 260 0.52 7.58 -2.32
CA PRO A 260 1.36 8.27 -3.31
C PRO A 260 1.00 7.90 -4.75
N MET A 261 0.61 6.63 -4.98
CA MET A 261 0.17 6.13 -6.28
C MET A 261 -1.08 6.83 -6.80
N ASN A 262 -1.99 7.26 -5.92
CA ASN A 262 -3.20 7.96 -6.35
C ASN A 262 -2.88 9.33 -6.95
N PHE A 263 -1.91 10.04 -6.39
CA PHE A 263 -1.42 11.31 -6.90
C PHE A 263 -0.66 11.12 -8.22
N LEU A 264 0.22 10.12 -8.29
CA LEU A 264 0.96 9.82 -9.50
C LEU A 264 0.03 9.44 -10.66
N GLN A 265 -0.98 8.61 -10.39
CA GLN A 265 -1.99 8.28 -11.39
C GLN A 265 -2.79 9.51 -11.84
N ALA A 266 -3.17 10.38 -10.90
CA ALA A 266 -3.88 11.61 -11.22
C ALA A 266 -3.02 12.52 -12.11
N MET A 267 -1.73 12.66 -11.84
CA MET A 267 -0.77 13.43 -12.64
C MET A 267 -0.63 12.88 -14.04
N LYS A 268 -0.41 11.56 -14.18
CA LYS A 268 -0.32 10.91 -15.52
C LYS A 268 -1.55 11.13 -16.38
N MET A 269 -2.73 11.15 -15.76
CA MET A 269 -4.01 11.33 -16.47
C MET A 269 -4.37 12.80 -16.71
N ASN A 270 -3.80 13.73 -15.96
CA ASN A 270 -4.11 15.16 -15.99
C ASN A 270 -2.84 16.01 -15.84
N PRO A 271 -1.90 15.95 -16.79
CA PRO A 271 -0.60 16.63 -16.69
C PRO A 271 -0.73 18.14 -16.55
N GLU A 272 -1.82 18.75 -17.03
CA GLU A 272 -2.12 20.17 -16.88
C GLU A 272 -2.36 20.61 -15.42
N PHE A 273 -2.64 19.68 -14.52
CA PHE A 273 -2.75 19.93 -13.07
C PHE A 273 -1.53 19.42 -12.28
N SER A 274 -0.47 18.99 -12.98
CA SER A 274 0.72 18.35 -12.36
C SER A 274 1.22 19.10 -11.13
N ARG A 275 1.41 20.43 -11.21
CA ARG A 275 1.88 21.26 -10.11
C ARG A 275 0.94 21.23 -8.90
N TYR A 276 -0.38 21.35 -9.11
CA TYR A 276 -1.35 21.30 -8.01
C TYR A 276 -1.42 19.91 -7.37
N ILE A 277 -1.28 18.85 -8.19
CA ILE A 277 -1.26 17.47 -7.71
C ILE A 277 0.01 17.21 -6.89
N GLU A 278 1.15 17.73 -7.33
CA GLU A 278 2.43 17.66 -6.61
C GLU A 278 2.35 18.37 -5.27
N ASP A 279 1.91 19.64 -5.27
CA ASP A 279 1.79 20.44 -4.05
C ASP A 279 0.84 19.74 -3.04
N ALA A 280 -0.28 19.19 -3.52
CA ALA A 280 -1.23 18.47 -2.69
C ALA A 280 -0.64 17.15 -2.16
N MET A 281 0.14 16.42 -2.95
CA MET A 281 0.84 15.21 -2.51
C MET A 281 1.85 15.54 -1.40
N LEU A 282 2.74 16.49 -1.64
CA LEU A 282 3.77 16.87 -0.69
C LEU A 282 3.18 17.41 0.62
N SER A 283 2.13 18.23 0.53
CA SER A 283 1.37 18.71 1.70
C SER A 283 0.72 17.57 2.47
N SER A 284 0.11 16.60 1.78
CA SER A 284 -0.55 15.44 2.40
C SER A 284 0.40 14.59 3.23
N TYR A 285 1.67 14.56 2.88
CA TYR A 285 2.69 13.76 3.55
C TYR A 285 3.70 14.59 4.35
N SER A 286 3.48 15.88 4.51
CA SER A 286 4.36 16.79 5.30
C SER A 286 4.46 16.39 6.78
N HIS A 287 3.45 15.71 7.29
CA HIS A 287 3.39 15.17 8.66
C HIS A 287 4.24 13.91 8.88
N LEU A 288 4.80 13.31 7.83
CA LEU A 288 5.68 12.16 7.97
C LEU A 288 7.00 12.55 8.66
N PRO A 289 7.63 11.62 9.40
CA PRO A 289 8.85 11.93 10.12
C PRO A 289 9.96 12.39 9.18
N LYS A 290 10.73 13.37 9.62
CA LYS A 290 11.99 13.77 8.97
C LYS A 290 13.08 12.80 9.39
N LEU A 291 13.84 12.31 8.42
CA LEU A 291 14.95 11.38 8.63
C LEU A 291 16.27 12.19 8.58
N PRO A 292 16.90 12.45 9.72
CA PRO A 292 18.15 13.24 9.76
C PRO A 292 19.31 12.45 9.16
N GLY A 293 20.38 13.19 8.79
CA GLY A 293 21.60 12.64 8.25
C GLY A 293 21.50 12.27 6.77
N LYS A 294 22.51 11.55 6.27
CA LYS A 294 22.69 11.28 4.85
C LYS A 294 22.11 9.93 4.45
N THR A 295 21.28 9.93 3.42
CA THR A 295 20.59 8.75 2.90
C THR A 295 21.02 8.44 1.47
N LEU A 296 21.40 7.19 1.20
CA LEU A 296 21.56 6.68 -0.16
C LEU A 296 20.26 5.97 -0.58
N LEU A 297 19.62 6.50 -1.60
CA LEU A 297 18.48 5.87 -2.25
C LEU A 297 18.97 5.10 -3.48
N ILE A 298 18.61 3.82 -3.59
CA ILE A 298 18.90 2.98 -4.77
C ILE A 298 17.57 2.53 -5.36
N LEU A 299 17.32 2.89 -6.61
CA LEU A 299 16.11 2.56 -7.33
C LEU A 299 16.39 1.52 -8.40
N ASP A 300 15.69 0.40 -8.30
CA ASP A 300 15.69 -0.67 -9.28
C ASP A 300 14.94 -0.24 -10.54
N ALA A 301 15.63 -0.23 -11.67
CA ALA A 301 15.09 0.10 -12.99
C ALA A 301 15.06 -1.13 -13.93
N SER A 302 15.16 -2.33 -13.37
CA SER A 302 15.11 -3.59 -14.13
C SER A 302 13.79 -3.76 -14.88
N GLY A 303 13.81 -4.61 -15.92
CA GLY A 303 12.66 -4.84 -16.78
C GLY A 303 11.43 -5.41 -16.06
N SER A 304 11.62 -6.14 -14.97
CA SER A 304 10.52 -6.65 -14.14
C SER A 304 9.74 -5.54 -13.41
N MET A 305 10.35 -4.37 -13.22
CA MET A 305 9.69 -3.22 -12.62
C MET A 305 8.63 -2.57 -13.55
N ASP A 306 8.61 -2.89 -14.84
CA ASP A 306 7.60 -2.39 -15.78
C ASP A 306 6.23 -3.08 -15.66
N TYR A 307 6.15 -4.18 -14.93
CA TYR A 307 4.86 -4.82 -14.73
C TYR A 307 3.95 -4.00 -13.83
N GLU A 308 2.66 -3.97 -14.19
CA GLU A 308 1.62 -3.29 -13.42
C GLU A 308 1.48 -3.92 -12.02
N ILE A 309 1.22 -3.08 -11.02
CA ILE A 309 0.95 -3.54 -9.63
C ILE A 309 -0.34 -4.38 -9.59
N SER A 310 -1.28 -4.09 -10.49
CA SER A 310 -2.60 -4.70 -10.54
C SER A 310 -3.15 -4.65 -11.97
N SER A 311 -3.86 -5.69 -12.37
CA SER A 311 -4.56 -5.77 -13.66
C SER A 311 -5.61 -4.66 -13.88
N LYS A 312 -5.96 -3.92 -12.85
CA LYS A 312 -6.91 -2.78 -12.88
C LYS A 312 -6.23 -1.41 -12.81
N SER A 313 -4.92 -1.37 -12.77
CA SER A 313 -4.13 -0.15 -12.65
C SER A 313 -3.10 -0.07 -13.76
N ARG A 314 -2.86 1.12 -14.28
CA ARG A 314 -1.74 1.39 -15.19
C ARG A 314 -0.47 1.82 -14.43
N ILE A 315 -0.48 1.74 -13.11
CA ILE A 315 0.67 2.03 -12.28
C ILE A 315 1.56 0.79 -12.24
N THR A 316 2.80 0.96 -12.63
CA THR A 316 3.83 -0.10 -12.59
C THR A 316 4.53 -0.12 -11.23
N ARG A 317 5.30 -1.16 -10.98
CA ARG A 317 6.20 -1.24 -9.81
C ARG A 317 7.23 -0.12 -9.84
N TYR A 318 7.74 0.19 -11.02
CA TYR A 318 8.64 1.32 -11.25
C TYR A 318 8.01 2.65 -10.84
N ASP A 319 6.74 2.88 -11.21
CA ASP A 319 6.00 4.05 -10.77
C ASP A 319 5.89 4.14 -9.24
N ALA A 320 5.65 3.00 -8.61
CA ALA A 320 5.58 2.93 -7.15
C ALA A 320 6.93 3.26 -6.51
N ALA A 321 8.03 2.71 -7.04
CA ALA A 321 9.38 3.02 -6.61
C ALA A 321 9.70 4.53 -6.75
N CYS A 322 9.36 5.13 -7.90
CA CYS A 322 9.52 6.57 -8.12
C CYS A 322 8.72 7.40 -7.11
N ALA A 323 7.46 7.04 -6.85
CA ALA A 323 6.64 7.76 -5.87
C ALA A 323 7.21 7.65 -4.44
N MET A 324 7.72 6.48 -4.05
CA MET A 324 8.38 6.29 -2.77
C MET A 324 9.71 7.05 -2.70
N ALA A 325 10.48 7.10 -3.80
CA ALA A 325 11.71 7.90 -3.87
C ALA A 325 11.44 9.40 -3.72
N ILE A 326 10.36 9.92 -4.32
CA ILE A 326 9.94 11.33 -4.13
C ILE A 326 9.64 11.60 -2.65
N LEU A 327 8.91 10.71 -1.97
CA LEU A 327 8.63 10.89 -0.53
C LEU A 327 9.91 10.84 0.29
N ALA A 328 10.81 9.90 0.01
CA ALA A 328 12.10 9.82 0.68
C ALA A 328 12.94 11.08 0.45
N ALA A 329 13.00 11.60 -0.78
CA ALA A 329 13.72 12.83 -1.11
C ALA A 329 13.20 14.07 -0.37
N ASN A 330 11.90 14.06 0.02
CA ASN A 330 11.31 15.16 0.78
C ASN A 330 11.46 14.99 2.30
N GLN A 331 11.57 13.76 2.80
CA GLN A 331 11.62 13.50 4.23
C GLN A 331 13.04 13.26 4.75
N CYS A 332 13.98 12.84 3.90
CA CYS A 332 15.40 12.76 4.26
C CYS A 332 16.07 14.14 4.19
N GLU A 333 16.95 14.39 5.13
CA GLU A 333 17.70 15.67 5.22
C GLU A 333 18.64 15.87 4.04
N ASP A 334 19.47 14.86 3.76
CA ASP A 334 20.44 14.85 2.64
C ASP A 334 20.34 13.50 1.91
N ILE A 335 20.27 13.53 0.59
CA ILE A 335 20.13 12.35 -0.24
C ILE A 335 21.16 12.26 -1.36
N GLU A 336 21.62 11.05 -1.59
CA GLU A 336 22.20 10.61 -2.86
C GLU A 336 21.22 9.64 -3.52
N LEU A 337 21.01 9.75 -4.82
CA LEU A 337 20.11 8.86 -5.57
C LEU A 337 20.86 8.16 -6.69
N VAL A 338 20.75 6.84 -6.71
CA VAL A 338 21.32 5.96 -7.73
C VAL A 338 20.20 5.15 -8.37
N VAL A 339 20.17 5.12 -9.69
CA VAL A 339 19.31 4.23 -10.49
C VAL A 339 20.16 3.07 -10.97
N THR A 340 19.65 1.86 -10.86
CA THR A 340 20.41 0.65 -11.21
C THR A 340 19.57 -0.37 -11.96
N ALA A 341 20.19 -1.02 -12.93
CA ALA A 341 19.75 -2.23 -13.61
C ALA A 341 21.00 -3.01 -14.04
N GLY A 342 20.97 -3.66 -15.18
CA GLY A 342 22.16 -4.33 -15.67
C GLY A 342 21.97 -5.01 -17.00
N ASN A 343 22.94 -5.82 -17.34
CA ASN A 343 22.95 -6.67 -18.54
C ASN A 343 23.00 -8.15 -18.13
N ASP A 344 21.92 -8.86 -18.37
CA ASP A 344 21.77 -10.27 -17.98
C ASP A 344 22.74 -11.19 -18.71
N GLY A 345 23.04 -10.89 -19.97
CA GLY A 345 24.00 -11.66 -20.77
C GLY A 345 25.43 -11.52 -20.25
N ALA A 346 25.84 -10.30 -19.93
CA ALA A 346 27.15 -10.01 -19.34
C ALA A 346 27.19 -10.23 -17.83
N ARG A 347 26.05 -10.42 -17.17
CA ARG A 347 25.89 -10.53 -15.71
C ARG A 347 26.57 -9.38 -14.95
N LYS A 348 26.38 -8.18 -15.45
CA LYS A 348 27.01 -6.97 -14.96
C LYS A 348 25.99 -5.89 -14.69
N HIS A 349 26.14 -5.22 -13.56
CA HIS A 349 25.32 -4.06 -13.24
C HIS A 349 25.59 -2.90 -14.20
N ALA A 350 24.61 -2.03 -14.34
CA ALA A 350 24.77 -0.66 -14.80
C ALA A 350 24.09 0.24 -13.76
N SER A 351 24.79 1.24 -13.29
CA SER A 351 24.30 2.13 -12.22
C SER A 351 24.74 3.55 -12.51
N GLU A 352 23.79 4.47 -12.39
CA GLU A 352 24.04 5.89 -12.60
C GLU A 352 23.51 6.71 -11.42
N ARG A 353 24.27 7.77 -11.07
CA ARG A 353 23.91 8.72 -10.04
C ARG A 353 23.10 9.85 -10.64
N ILE A 354 22.01 10.23 -10.00
CA ILE A 354 21.32 11.47 -10.28
C ILE A 354 21.97 12.58 -9.46
N GLU A 355 22.65 13.48 -10.15
CA GLU A 355 23.17 14.68 -9.52
C GLU A 355 22.03 15.65 -9.25
N TYR A 356 21.93 16.18 -8.04
CA TYR A 356 20.87 17.13 -7.64
C TYR A 356 19.44 16.60 -7.83
N PRO A 357 19.03 15.54 -7.11
CA PRO A 357 17.69 14.98 -7.23
C PRO A 357 16.60 16.00 -6.91
N SER A 358 15.63 16.14 -7.79
CA SER A 358 14.45 17.00 -7.58
C SER A 358 13.56 16.45 -6.45
N LYS A 359 12.79 17.33 -5.80
CA LYS A 359 11.91 16.96 -4.69
C LYS A 359 10.44 16.76 -5.08
N GLY A 360 10.11 16.76 -6.38
CA GLY A 360 8.76 16.64 -6.90
C GLY A 360 8.67 15.64 -8.04
N PHE A 361 7.63 15.77 -8.87
CA PHE A 361 7.44 14.88 -10.02
C PHE A 361 8.52 14.98 -11.09
N ASP A 362 9.28 16.08 -11.09
CA ASP A 362 10.44 16.22 -11.98
C ASP A 362 11.53 15.19 -11.70
N LEU A 363 11.59 14.65 -10.48
CA LEU A 363 12.45 13.52 -10.16
C LEU A 363 12.17 12.30 -11.05
N ILE A 364 10.91 12.08 -11.45
CA ILE A 364 10.55 10.97 -12.35
C ILE A 364 11.20 11.18 -13.72
N ASN A 365 11.23 12.41 -14.22
CA ASN A 365 11.89 12.72 -15.49
C ASN A 365 13.39 12.44 -15.40
N GLN A 366 14.04 12.89 -14.32
CA GLN A 366 15.46 12.63 -14.08
C GLN A 366 15.76 11.12 -13.99
N ILE A 367 14.92 10.36 -13.28
CA ILE A 367 15.07 8.91 -13.19
C ILE A 367 14.88 8.23 -14.56
N ASN A 368 13.91 8.70 -15.37
CA ASN A 368 13.65 8.17 -16.70
C ASN A 368 14.79 8.43 -17.69
N GLU A 369 15.43 9.60 -17.62
CA GLU A 369 16.61 9.93 -18.42
C GLU A 369 17.74 8.95 -18.14
N VAL A 370 18.06 8.74 -16.86
CA VAL A 370 19.12 7.84 -16.41
C VAL A 370 18.77 6.37 -16.70
N ARG A 371 17.49 6.01 -16.62
CA ARG A 371 17.02 4.66 -16.91
C ARG A 371 17.42 4.17 -18.30
N GLY A 372 17.40 5.06 -19.29
CA GLY A 372 17.85 4.74 -20.66
C GLY A 372 19.32 4.32 -20.72
N GLU A 373 20.16 4.79 -19.82
CA GLU A 373 21.60 4.50 -19.76
C GLU A 373 21.90 3.20 -19.02
N VAL A 374 21.14 2.88 -17.96
CA VAL A 374 21.34 1.64 -17.18
C VAL A 374 20.71 0.39 -17.82
N GLY A 375 19.91 0.56 -18.89
CA GLY A 375 19.25 -0.53 -19.60
C GLY A 375 18.05 -1.11 -18.84
N CYS A 376 17.55 -2.26 -19.32
CA CYS A 376 16.34 -2.91 -18.81
C CYS A 376 16.59 -4.38 -18.40
N GLY A 377 17.82 -4.79 -18.13
CA GLY A 377 18.14 -6.12 -17.60
C GLY A 377 17.77 -6.22 -16.11
N GLY A 378 18.23 -7.31 -15.48
CA GLY A 378 17.96 -7.53 -14.06
C GLY A 378 18.77 -6.63 -13.14
N ILE A 379 18.38 -6.57 -11.86
CA ILE A 379 19.18 -5.90 -10.84
C ILE A 379 20.35 -6.77 -10.39
N PHE A 380 21.49 -6.13 -10.12
CA PHE A 380 22.70 -6.74 -9.57
C PHE A 380 23.11 -6.02 -8.29
N THR A 381 22.38 -6.30 -7.20
CA THR A 381 22.38 -5.50 -5.96
C THR A 381 23.77 -5.43 -5.32
N ARG A 382 24.52 -6.55 -5.25
CA ARG A 382 25.85 -6.54 -4.67
C ARG A 382 26.81 -5.67 -5.48
N GLN A 383 26.82 -5.83 -6.80
CA GLN A 383 27.67 -5.05 -7.69
C GLN A 383 27.32 -3.55 -7.63
N CYS A 384 26.03 -3.21 -7.57
CA CYS A 384 25.58 -1.84 -7.39
C CYS A 384 26.11 -1.24 -6.07
N LEU A 385 25.99 -1.96 -4.96
CA LEU A 385 26.49 -1.50 -3.66
C LEU A 385 28.03 -1.35 -3.65
N GLU A 386 28.77 -2.25 -4.30
CA GLU A 386 30.22 -2.14 -4.48
C GLU A 386 30.57 -0.88 -5.28
N TRP A 387 29.88 -0.64 -6.40
CA TRP A 387 30.02 0.59 -7.20
C TRP A 387 29.68 1.85 -6.41
N CYS A 388 28.60 1.85 -5.63
CA CYS A 388 28.26 2.97 -4.76
C CYS A 388 29.38 3.26 -3.75
N ARG A 389 29.99 2.24 -3.18
CA ARG A 389 31.09 2.40 -2.23
C ARG A 389 32.32 3.03 -2.89
N GLU A 390 32.62 2.67 -4.14
CA GLU A 390 33.69 3.29 -4.93
C GLU A 390 33.34 4.70 -5.37
N LYS A 391 32.07 4.98 -5.69
CA LYS A 391 31.60 6.31 -6.11
C LYS A 391 31.58 7.32 -4.95
N PHE A 392 31.36 6.85 -3.73
CA PHE A 392 31.24 7.65 -2.51
C PHE A 392 32.30 7.22 -1.45
N PRO A 393 33.60 7.27 -1.75
CA PRO A 393 34.64 6.64 -0.91
C PRO A 393 34.82 7.26 0.46
N THR A 394 34.43 8.51 0.64
CA THR A 394 34.56 9.27 1.90
C THR A 394 33.22 9.63 2.54
N THR A 395 32.11 9.16 1.95
CA THR A 395 30.76 9.48 2.44
C THR A 395 30.29 8.42 3.40
N GLU A 396 29.99 8.82 4.63
CA GLU A 396 29.29 7.99 5.59
C GLU A 396 27.78 8.18 5.40
N PHE A 397 27.06 7.09 5.16
CA PHE A 397 25.61 7.10 5.07
C PHE A 397 24.99 6.63 6.36
N ASP A 398 24.08 7.42 6.91
CA ASP A 398 23.26 7.02 8.06
C ASP A 398 22.31 5.90 7.65
N ARG A 399 21.79 5.95 6.42
CA ARG A 399 20.96 4.85 5.88
C ARG A 399 21.12 4.64 4.39
N ILE A 400 20.86 3.40 3.97
CA ILE A 400 20.68 3.00 2.58
C ILE A 400 19.26 2.46 2.44
N ILE A 401 18.50 2.93 1.44
CA ILE A 401 17.15 2.45 1.13
C ILE A 401 17.14 1.97 -0.31
N VAL A 402 16.86 0.70 -0.53
CA VAL A 402 16.72 0.09 -1.86
C VAL A 402 15.24 -0.14 -2.16
N PHE A 403 14.77 0.33 -3.32
CA PHE A 403 13.43 0.06 -3.83
C PHE A 403 13.53 -0.95 -4.97
N SER A 404 12.98 -2.16 -4.81
CA SER A 404 13.11 -3.24 -5.78
C SER A 404 11.92 -4.21 -5.72
N ASP A 405 11.75 -5.01 -6.76
CA ASP A 405 10.84 -6.17 -6.77
C ASP A 405 11.50 -7.47 -6.28
N SER A 406 12.68 -7.37 -5.69
CA SER A 406 13.42 -8.48 -5.09
C SER A 406 13.86 -9.59 -6.07
N GLN A 407 14.07 -9.29 -7.36
CA GLN A 407 14.50 -10.24 -8.37
C GLN A 407 16.01 -10.09 -8.68
N ASP A 408 16.87 -10.35 -7.68
CA ASP A 408 18.33 -10.12 -7.79
C ASP A 408 19.05 -11.14 -8.69
N CYS A 409 19.57 -10.68 -9.81
CA CYS A 409 20.37 -11.47 -10.74
C CYS A 409 21.81 -11.75 -10.26
N ASP A 410 22.32 -11.01 -9.29
CA ASP A 410 23.69 -11.15 -8.76
C ASP A 410 23.87 -12.40 -7.92
N PHE A 411 22.76 -12.93 -7.39
CA PHE A 411 22.78 -14.09 -6.52
C PHE A 411 23.24 -15.40 -7.19
N PHE A 412 23.44 -15.42 -8.49
CA PHE A 412 23.91 -16.61 -9.20
C PHE A 412 25.19 -17.20 -8.60
N ASN A 413 26.09 -16.36 -8.10
CA ASN A 413 27.37 -16.76 -7.51
C ASN A 413 27.33 -16.99 -6.00
N LYS A 414 26.14 -17.00 -5.37
CA LYS A 414 25.95 -17.13 -3.92
C LYS A 414 26.69 -16.06 -3.09
N ARG A 415 27.08 -14.95 -3.71
CA ARG A 415 27.66 -13.80 -3.01
C ARG A 415 26.54 -12.88 -2.54
N THR A 416 26.55 -12.58 -1.25
CA THR A 416 25.54 -11.73 -0.64
C THR A 416 25.82 -10.25 -0.88
N PRO A 417 24.80 -9.39 -0.99
CA PRO A 417 24.96 -7.95 -0.88
C PRO A 417 25.67 -7.58 0.43
N ASN A 418 26.43 -6.50 0.39
CA ASN A 418 27.13 -5.97 1.56
C ASN A 418 26.83 -4.46 1.68
N PRO A 419 25.62 -4.11 2.15
CA PRO A 419 25.26 -2.71 2.37
C PRO A 419 26.13 -2.09 3.46
N PHE A 420 26.37 -0.78 3.39
CA PHE A 420 27.42 -0.10 4.16
C PHE A 420 26.93 1.17 4.87
N GLY A 421 25.65 1.43 4.92
CA GLY A 421 25.04 2.45 5.79
C GLY A 421 25.01 1.98 7.25
N LYS A 422 24.85 2.90 8.18
CA LYS A 422 24.61 2.55 9.59
C LYS A 422 23.34 1.72 9.73
N HIS A 423 22.30 2.09 8.98
CA HIS A 423 21.03 1.35 8.82
C HIS A 423 20.79 1.05 7.33
N ASN A 424 20.32 -0.16 7.03
CA ASN A 424 20.16 -0.60 5.66
C ASN A 424 18.78 -1.22 5.46
N TYR A 425 18.01 -0.67 4.53
CA TYR A 425 16.62 -1.07 4.29
C TYR A 425 16.42 -1.52 2.84
N ILE A 426 15.54 -2.48 2.66
CA ILE A 426 15.00 -2.79 1.35
C ILE A 426 13.48 -2.68 1.39
N CYS A 427 12.93 -1.89 0.47
CA CYS A 427 11.50 -1.76 0.23
C CYS A 427 11.13 -2.67 -0.95
N ASP A 428 10.41 -3.73 -0.62
CA ASP A 428 9.97 -4.74 -1.57
C ASP A 428 8.60 -4.38 -2.14
N ILE A 429 8.60 -4.03 -3.42
CA ILE A 429 7.40 -3.58 -4.15
C ILE A 429 6.69 -4.77 -4.82
N SER A 430 7.35 -5.90 -4.93
CA SER A 430 6.80 -7.14 -5.46
C SER A 430 6.65 -8.18 -4.37
N ALA A 431 5.86 -9.17 -4.67
CA ALA A 431 5.36 -9.96 -3.60
C ALA A 431 5.58 -11.44 -3.64
N GLU A 432 6.24 -11.98 -4.62
CA GLU A 432 6.23 -13.43 -4.68
C GLU A 432 7.16 -14.05 -3.63
N LYS A 433 8.45 -13.82 -3.75
CA LYS A 433 9.46 -14.42 -2.87
C LYS A 433 10.63 -13.49 -2.69
N ARG A 434 11.30 -13.64 -1.56
CA ARG A 434 12.47 -12.88 -1.20
C ARG A 434 13.68 -13.31 -2.04
N GLY A 435 14.17 -12.45 -2.90
CA GLY A 435 15.25 -12.77 -3.83
C GLY A 435 16.48 -11.87 -3.80
N VAL A 436 16.37 -10.67 -3.25
CA VAL A 436 17.51 -9.72 -3.10
C VAL A 436 18.22 -9.94 -1.78
N ASN A 437 17.59 -10.64 -0.85
CA ASN A 437 17.97 -10.58 0.54
C ASN A 437 18.26 -11.89 1.16
N TYR A 438 19.31 -11.82 1.92
CA TYR A 438 19.74 -12.86 2.82
C TYR A 438 19.46 -12.40 4.23
N LYS A 439 18.90 -13.29 5.03
CA LYS A 439 18.55 -13.01 6.39
C LYS A 439 19.71 -12.36 7.17
N GLY A 440 19.48 -11.18 7.73
CA GLY A 440 20.42 -10.50 8.60
C GLY A 440 21.44 -9.59 7.91
N ILE A 441 21.32 -9.34 6.59
CA ILE A 441 22.11 -8.35 5.88
C ILE A 441 21.51 -6.96 6.01
N TRP A 442 20.19 -6.87 5.91
CA TRP A 442 19.44 -5.63 6.01
C TRP A 442 18.97 -5.40 7.45
N THR A 443 18.96 -4.13 7.88
CA THR A 443 18.38 -3.73 9.16
C THR A 443 16.91 -4.12 9.22
N ALA A 444 16.19 -3.87 8.13
CA ALA A 444 14.83 -4.36 7.95
C ALA A 444 14.45 -4.47 6.47
N GLU A 445 13.44 -5.30 6.22
CA GLU A 445 12.75 -5.42 4.95
C GLU A 445 11.33 -4.91 5.10
N ILE A 446 10.92 -4.07 4.16
CA ILE A 446 9.64 -3.37 4.18
C ILE A 446 8.87 -3.83 2.96
N SER A 447 7.82 -4.63 3.16
CA SER A 447 6.96 -5.06 2.07
C SER A 447 5.82 -4.06 1.87
N GLY A 448 5.55 -3.70 0.61
CA GLY A 448 4.47 -2.79 0.22
C GLY A 448 4.96 -1.49 -0.41
N PHE A 449 4.00 -0.66 -0.80
CA PHE A 449 4.25 0.56 -1.58
C PHE A 449 3.49 1.77 -1.01
N SER A 450 3.34 1.84 0.31
CA SER A 450 2.74 2.99 0.99
C SER A 450 3.79 3.88 1.65
N GLU A 451 3.41 5.10 1.96
CA GLU A 451 4.20 6.09 2.70
C GLU A 451 4.67 5.60 4.08
N TYR A 452 4.06 4.55 4.60
CA TYR A 452 4.35 3.99 5.92
C TYR A 452 5.81 3.53 6.11
N PHE A 453 6.55 3.26 5.02
CA PHE A 453 7.96 2.87 5.10
C PHE A 453 8.80 3.92 5.84
N LEU A 454 8.50 5.21 5.69
CA LEU A 454 9.21 6.30 6.38
C LEU A 454 8.95 6.29 7.88
N THR A 455 7.69 6.12 8.28
CA THR A 455 7.32 5.99 9.71
C THR A 455 7.96 4.75 10.33
N PHE A 456 8.01 3.65 9.57
CA PHE A 456 8.62 2.42 10.03
C PHE A 456 10.14 2.58 10.22
N ILE A 457 10.83 3.20 9.28
CA ILE A 457 12.27 3.52 9.37
C ILE A 457 12.52 4.43 10.59
N ALA A 458 11.77 5.52 10.74
CA ALA A 458 11.91 6.42 11.87
C ALA A 458 11.76 5.70 13.23
N ALA A 459 10.76 4.83 13.34
CA ALA A 459 10.55 4.04 14.56
C ALA A 459 11.70 3.06 14.86
N LEU A 460 12.31 2.46 13.82
CA LEU A 460 13.47 1.58 13.99
C LEU A 460 14.74 2.33 14.39
N GLU A 461 14.92 3.55 13.89
CA GLU A 461 16.06 4.40 14.21
C GLU A 461 15.87 5.21 15.49
N GLY A 462 14.71 5.07 16.17
CA GLY A 462 14.40 5.82 17.40
C GLY A 462 14.20 7.32 17.18
N ILE A 463 13.82 7.71 15.96
CA ILE A 463 13.53 9.10 15.62
C ILE A 463 12.13 9.42 16.14
N GLU A 464 12.03 10.36 17.09
CA GLU A 464 10.76 10.84 17.61
C GLU A 464 10.03 11.69 16.57
N ASN A 465 8.74 11.47 16.42
CA ASN A 465 7.91 12.37 15.62
C ASN A 465 7.82 13.72 16.35
N THR A 466 8.40 14.76 15.78
CA THR A 466 8.39 16.13 16.32
C THR A 466 7.01 16.81 16.29
N PHE A 467 5.93 16.06 16.04
CA PHE A 467 4.55 16.58 15.88
C PHE A 467 3.58 16.15 16.99
N ASP A 468 4.06 15.63 18.13
CA ASP A 468 3.21 15.39 19.32
C ASP A 468 3.21 16.64 20.24
N GLU A 469 3.02 17.84 19.68
CA GLU A 469 2.63 19.07 20.41
C GLU A 469 1.37 19.71 19.79
#